data_554821ef0d3f5f688ce7dedbec9bd1d4
#
_entry.id   554821ef0d3f5f688ce7dedbec9bd1d4
#
_cell.length_a   1.000
_cell.length_b   1.000
_cell.length_c   1.000
_cell.angle_alpha   90.00
_cell.angle_beta   90.00
_cell.angle_gamma   90.00
#
_symmetry.space_group_name_H-M   'P 1'
#
loop_
_entity.id
_entity.type
_entity.pdbx_description
1 polymer ?
#
loop_
_entity_poly.entity_id
_entity_poly.type
_entity_poly.pdbx_seq_one_letter_code
_entity_poly.pdbx_strand_id
1 'polypeptide(L)'
;KVFWHEESRAYVMVLWLEKNDFGILRSDDLRNWRMTDRLTLDQAWECPDLIRLPGADGGAEWMFWSADGYYFWGTFDGFRFQTDGIRHEAYLGKLPYAAQTYAGVSDRVISVPWLPNRGTLYTGAMGLPRELSVVRLDGEKYLAQSLPLEWRKNCVPVDLTEMERGERLTYQYHGGEEVIELR
;
A
#
# COMPACT_ATOMS: atom_id res chain seq x y z
N LYS A 1 -0.63 12.53 0.95
CA LYS A 1 0.77 12.15 1.16
C LYS A 1 1.71 13.28 0.78
N VAL A 2 2.75 13.52 1.59
CA VAL A 2 3.85 14.45 1.27
C VAL A 2 5.17 13.68 1.38
N PHE A 3 6.06 13.90 0.41
CA PHE A 3 7.40 13.31 0.42
C PHE A 3 8.42 14.22 -0.28
N TRP A 4 9.70 14.02 -0.04
CA TRP A 4 10.78 14.66 -0.76
C TRP A 4 11.09 13.88 -2.04
N HIS A 5 11.11 14.58 -3.18
CA HIS A 5 11.51 13.99 -4.47
C HIS A 5 12.94 14.42 -4.80
N GLU A 6 13.87 13.49 -4.70
CA GLU A 6 15.30 13.76 -4.73
C GLU A 6 15.76 14.31 -6.09
N GLU A 7 15.30 13.72 -7.17
CA GLU A 7 15.70 14.09 -8.53
C GLU A 7 15.28 15.50 -8.91
N SER A 8 14.12 15.95 -8.48
CA SER A 8 13.62 17.30 -8.74
C SER A 8 13.85 18.27 -7.58
N ARG A 9 14.45 17.81 -6.48
CA ARG A 9 14.80 18.60 -5.28
C ARG A 9 13.64 19.47 -4.78
N ALA A 10 12.49 18.86 -4.55
CA ALA A 10 11.32 19.51 -4.03
C ALA A 10 10.43 18.57 -3.24
N TYR A 11 9.60 19.14 -2.37
CA TYR A 11 8.52 18.39 -1.74
C TYR A 11 7.38 18.21 -2.73
N VAL A 12 6.83 17.01 -2.75
CA VAL A 12 5.68 16.63 -3.57
C VAL A 12 4.54 16.24 -2.63
N MET A 13 3.36 16.74 -2.94
CA MET A 13 2.12 16.35 -2.28
C MET A 13 1.19 15.70 -3.30
N VAL A 14 0.66 14.52 -2.99
CA VAL A 14 -0.50 13.97 -3.69
C VAL A 14 -1.73 14.16 -2.83
N LEU A 15 -2.78 14.69 -3.42
CA LEU A 15 -3.99 15.13 -2.74
C LEU A 15 -5.23 14.63 -3.49
N TRP A 16 -6.17 14.04 -2.78
CA TRP A 16 -7.50 13.80 -3.33
C TRP A 16 -8.28 15.13 -3.41
N LEU A 17 -8.88 15.40 -4.54
CA LEU A 17 -9.64 16.63 -4.78
C LEU A 17 -11.14 16.38 -4.65
N GLU A 18 -11.66 15.56 -5.53
CA GLU A 18 -13.07 15.17 -5.54
C GLU A 18 -13.25 13.92 -6.41
N LYS A 19 -14.23 13.07 -6.07
CA LYS A 19 -14.53 11.86 -6.86
C LYS A 19 -13.25 11.05 -7.13
N ASN A 20 -12.92 10.85 -8.39
CA ASN A 20 -11.74 10.13 -8.87
C ASN A 20 -10.62 11.08 -9.38
N ASP A 21 -10.67 12.35 -8.97
CA ASP A 21 -9.68 13.37 -9.31
C ASP A 21 -8.67 13.57 -8.20
N PHE A 22 -7.41 13.65 -8.58
CA PHE A 22 -6.27 13.87 -7.71
C PHE A 22 -5.39 14.99 -8.20
N GLY A 23 -4.74 15.69 -7.28
CA GLY A 23 -3.77 16.73 -7.57
C GLY A 23 -2.36 16.32 -7.18
N ILE A 24 -1.38 16.72 -7.98
CA ILE A 24 0.03 16.69 -7.61
C ILE A 24 0.46 18.12 -7.40
N LEU A 25 1.00 18.41 -6.22
CA LEU A 25 1.47 19.73 -5.84
C LEU A 25 2.94 19.67 -5.48
N ARG A 26 3.62 20.79 -5.68
CA ARG A 26 5.05 20.95 -5.34
C ARG A 26 5.27 22.14 -4.43
N SER A 27 6.28 22.02 -3.59
CA SER A 27 6.76 23.07 -2.72
C SER A 27 8.28 22.96 -2.51
N ASP A 28 8.94 24.09 -2.40
CA ASP A 28 10.35 24.18 -2.03
C ASP A 28 10.53 24.37 -0.51
N ASP A 29 9.47 24.73 0.22
CA ASP A 29 9.52 25.18 1.62
C ASP A 29 8.44 24.56 2.54
N LEU A 30 7.61 23.63 2.03
CA LEU A 30 6.46 23.02 2.72
C LEU A 30 5.33 24.01 3.10
N ARG A 31 5.43 25.28 2.70
CA ARG A 31 4.46 26.33 3.02
C ARG A 31 3.71 26.79 1.79
N ASN A 32 4.46 27.03 0.72
CA ASN A 32 3.93 27.51 -0.55
C ASN A 32 3.81 26.35 -1.53
N TRP A 33 2.57 26.00 -1.88
CA TRP A 33 2.26 24.86 -2.74
C TRP A 33 1.68 25.34 -4.06
N ARG A 34 2.13 24.72 -5.16
CA ARG A 34 1.58 24.92 -6.49
C ARG A 34 1.17 23.59 -7.10
N MET A 35 0.00 23.53 -7.68
CA MET A 35 -0.43 22.36 -8.43
C MET A 35 0.36 22.27 -9.73
N THR A 36 0.93 21.10 -10.00
CA THR A 36 1.71 20.80 -11.21
C THR A 36 1.01 19.83 -12.12
N ASP A 37 0.11 19.01 -11.56
CA ASP A 37 -0.66 18.04 -12.33
C ASP A 37 -2.02 17.78 -11.69
N ARG A 38 -2.99 17.44 -12.52
CA ARG A 38 -4.32 16.95 -12.12
C ARG A 38 -4.59 15.70 -12.94
N LEU A 39 -4.89 14.60 -12.28
CA LEU A 39 -5.14 13.31 -12.91
C LEU A 39 -6.49 12.76 -12.45
N THR A 40 -7.19 12.12 -13.39
CA THR A 40 -8.43 11.39 -13.13
C THR A 40 -8.13 9.91 -13.28
N LEU A 41 -8.32 9.14 -12.22
CA LEU A 41 -8.03 7.71 -12.20
C LEU A 41 -9.32 6.93 -12.01
N ASP A 42 -9.68 6.12 -13.00
CA ASP A 42 -10.97 5.43 -13.01
C ASP A 42 -11.16 4.56 -11.75
N GLN A 43 -12.30 4.75 -11.10
CA GLN A 43 -12.70 4.07 -9.86
C GLN A 43 -11.75 4.22 -8.67
N ALA A 44 -10.72 5.07 -8.75
CA ALA A 44 -9.88 5.38 -7.60
C ALA A 44 -10.56 6.41 -6.69
N TRP A 45 -10.36 6.27 -5.39
CA TRP A 45 -11.04 7.10 -4.40
C TRP A 45 -10.13 7.41 -3.22
N GLU A 46 -10.13 8.64 -2.75
CA GLU A 46 -9.50 9.12 -1.50
C GLU A 46 -8.05 8.66 -1.21
N CYS A 47 -7.49 9.18 -0.14
CA CYS A 47 -6.23 8.79 0.53
C CYS A 47 -5.10 8.37 -0.42
N PRO A 48 -4.70 9.23 -1.38
CA PRO A 48 -3.68 8.84 -2.34
C PRO A 48 -2.31 8.66 -1.69
N ASP A 49 -1.56 7.70 -2.21
CA ASP A 49 -0.11 7.59 -2.00
C ASP A 49 0.59 7.47 -3.36
N LEU A 50 1.72 8.12 -3.52
CA LEU A 50 2.58 8.01 -4.69
C LEU A 50 3.89 7.39 -4.26
N ILE A 51 4.10 6.15 -4.68
CA ILE A 51 5.08 5.25 -4.09
C ILE A 51 6.16 4.93 -5.12
N ARG A 52 7.41 5.10 -4.71
CA ARG A 52 8.57 4.63 -5.46
C ARG A 52 9.01 3.29 -4.90
N LEU A 53 8.84 2.23 -5.68
CA LEU A 53 9.24 0.88 -5.30
C LEU A 53 10.59 0.53 -5.94
N PRO A 54 11.46 -0.22 -5.23
CA PRO A 54 12.62 -0.82 -5.87
C PRO A 54 12.18 -1.77 -7.01
N GLY A 55 12.67 -1.55 -8.20
CA GLY A 55 12.45 -2.43 -9.33
C GLY A 55 13.25 -3.71 -9.23
N ALA A 56 12.75 -4.78 -9.84
CA ALA A 56 13.42 -6.08 -9.83
C ALA A 56 14.79 -6.09 -10.56
N ASP A 57 15.01 -5.13 -11.41
CA ASP A 57 16.24 -4.94 -12.23
C ASP A 57 17.19 -3.88 -11.63
N GLY A 58 16.94 -3.42 -10.40
CA GLY A 58 17.69 -2.36 -9.74
C GLY A 58 17.27 -0.94 -10.10
N GLY A 59 16.29 -0.78 -10.98
CA GLY A 59 15.64 0.50 -11.26
C GLY A 59 14.63 0.90 -10.19
N ALA A 60 13.78 1.86 -10.51
CA ALA A 60 12.68 2.28 -9.67
C ALA A 60 11.36 2.23 -10.45
N GLU A 61 10.33 1.75 -9.79
CA GLU A 61 8.98 1.69 -10.33
C GLU A 61 8.08 2.63 -9.53
N TRP A 62 7.34 3.48 -10.23
CA TRP A 62 6.37 4.36 -9.59
C TRP A 62 4.97 3.76 -9.64
N MET A 63 4.26 3.91 -8.54
CA MET A 63 2.91 3.41 -8.38
C MET A 63 2.05 4.47 -7.68
N PHE A 64 0.89 4.78 -8.24
CA PHE A 64 -0.14 5.57 -7.58
C PHE A 64 -1.14 4.63 -6.92
N TRP A 65 -1.45 4.86 -5.66
CA TRP A 65 -2.34 4.04 -4.84
C TRP A 65 -3.48 4.87 -4.28
N SER A 66 -4.71 4.32 -4.27
CA SER A 66 -5.90 4.94 -3.68
C SER A 66 -6.44 4.17 -2.47
N ALA A 67 -7.36 4.79 -1.73
CA ALA A 67 -7.91 4.23 -0.50
C ALA A 67 -8.54 2.86 -0.67
N ASP A 68 -9.18 2.62 -1.83
CA ASP A 68 -9.86 1.36 -2.16
C ASP A 68 -8.90 0.17 -2.35
N GLY A 69 -7.58 0.43 -2.36
CA GLY A 69 -6.58 -0.56 -2.71
C GLY A 69 -6.40 -0.73 -4.22
N TYR A 70 -6.94 0.19 -5.02
CA TYR A 70 -6.60 0.24 -6.44
C TYR A 70 -5.26 0.93 -6.63
N TYR A 71 -4.46 0.42 -7.55
CA TYR A 71 -3.19 1.04 -7.89
C TYR A 71 -2.96 1.05 -9.40
N PHE A 72 -2.12 1.99 -9.81
CA PHE A 72 -1.76 2.26 -11.19
C PHE A 72 -0.25 2.34 -11.33
N TRP A 73 0.32 1.56 -12.23
CA TRP A 73 1.72 1.70 -12.58
C TRP A 73 1.93 2.92 -13.45
N GLY A 74 3.10 3.54 -13.33
CA GLY A 74 3.42 4.70 -14.14
C GLY A 74 4.85 5.17 -13.99
N THR A 75 5.09 6.37 -14.49
CA THR A 75 6.33 7.12 -14.32
C THR A 75 6.04 8.45 -13.64
N PHE A 76 6.99 8.94 -12.88
CA PHE A 76 6.90 10.21 -12.20
C PHE A 76 8.20 11.00 -12.34
N ASP A 77 8.11 12.24 -12.83
CA ASP A 77 9.25 13.13 -13.09
C ASP A 77 9.44 14.22 -12.02
N GLY A 78 8.65 14.13 -10.95
CA GLY A 78 8.59 15.15 -9.90
C GLY A 78 7.55 16.24 -10.15
N PHE A 79 6.88 16.22 -11.30
CA PHE A 79 5.83 17.18 -11.67
C PHE A 79 4.53 16.50 -12.07
N ARG A 80 4.62 15.38 -12.80
CA ARG A 80 3.48 14.67 -13.38
C ARG A 80 3.62 13.18 -13.20
N PHE A 81 2.49 12.55 -12.95
CA PHE A 81 2.39 11.09 -12.96
C PHE A 81 1.74 10.65 -14.28
N GLN A 82 2.44 9.85 -15.05
CA GLN A 82 1.97 9.30 -16.32
C GLN A 82 1.71 7.81 -16.18
N THR A 83 0.51 7.39 -16.49
CA THR A 83 0.06 5.99 -16.42
C THR A 83 -0.69 5.63 -17.70
N ASP A 84 -0.76 4.34 -18.03
CA ASP A 84 -1.62 3.80 -19.08
C ASP A 84 -3.09 3.72 -18.65
N GLY A 85 -3.37 4.01 -17.38
CA GLY A 85 -4.72 3.97 -16.80
C GLY A 85 -5.21 2.55 -16.47
N ILE A 86 -4.37 1.53 -16.62
CA ILE A 86 -4.73 0.16 -16.25
C ILE A 86 -4.78 0.06 -14.72
N ARG A 87 -5.99 -0.23 -14.22
CA ARG A 87 -6.25 -0.39 -12.80
C ARG A 87 -5.90 -1.80 -12.36
N HIS A 88 -5.16 -1.89 -11.27
CA HIS A 88 -4.84 -3.12 -10.57
C HIS A 88 -5.44 -3.12 -9.17
N GLU A 89 -5.58 -4.30 -8.58
CA GLU A 89 -6.11 -4.48 -7.23
C GLU A 89 -5.02 -5.01 -6.29
N ALA A 90 -4.81 -4.33 -5.16
CA ALA A 90 -3.84 -4.73 -4.14
C ALA A 90 -4.42 -5.74 -3.14
N TYR A 91 -5.74 -5.87 -3.08
CA TYR A 91 -6.44 -6.69 -2.09
C TYR A 91 -7.51 -7.58 -2.73
N LEU A 92 -7.70 -8.75 -2.17
CA LEU A 92 -8.76 -9.69 -2.57
C LEU A 92 -10.04 -9.42 -1.76
N GLY A 93 -10.71 -8.32 -2.01
CA GLY A 93 -11.97 -8.00 -1.34
C GLY A 93 -12.09 -6.55 -0.92
N LYS A 94 -13.13 -6.22 -0.14
CA LYS A 94 -13.48 -4.83 0.25
C LYS A 94 -12.63 -4.26 1.38
N LEU A 95 -11.88 -5.08 2.06
CA LEU A 95 -10.94 -4.71 3.12
C LEU A 95 -9.57 -5.27 2.76
N PRO A 96 -8.50 -4.59 3.11
CA PRO A 96 -8.33 -3.34 3.89
C PRO A 96 -8.65 -2.06 3.08
N TYR A 97 -8.58 -0.89 3.76
CA TYR A 97 -8.86 0.43 3.19
C TYR A 97 -7.80 1.46 3.61
N ALA A 98 -7.66 2.54 2.84
CA ALA A 98 -6.86 3.73 3.15
C ALA A 98 -5.42 3.43 3.61
N ALA A 99 -4.77 2.47 2.96
CA ALA A 99 -3.38 2.14 3.26
C ALA A 99 -2.46 3.33 2.95
N GLN A 100 -1.49 3.55 3.84
CA GLN A 100 -0.44 4.56 3.64
C GLN A 100 0.94 3.96 3.91
N THR A 101 1.94 4.41 3.16
CA THR A 101 3.31 4.01 3.40
C THR A 101 3.97 4.85 4.48
N TYR A 102 4.88 4.26 5.25
CA TYR A 102 5.68 4.99 6.22
C TYR A 102 6.65 5.94 5.52
N ALA A 103 6.83 7.12 6.10
CA ALA A 103 7.91 8.03 5.75
C ALA A 103 9.17 7.72 6.57
N GLY A 104 10.35 8.08 6.04
CA GLY A 104 11.62 7.94 6.74
C GLY A 104 12.22 6.52 6.77
N VAL A 105 11.65 5.60 6.01
CA VAL A 105 12.23 4.28 5.76
C VAL A 105 12.95 4.36 4.41
N SER A 106 14.27 4.15 4.39
CA SER A 106 15.11 4.43 3.22
C SER A 106 15.44 3.21 2.38
N ASP A 107 15.36 2.01 2.96
CA ASP A 107 15.82 0.76 2.35
C ASP A 107 14.67 -0.13 1.84
N ARG A 108 13.45 0.18 2.21
CA ARG A 108 12.25 -0.59 1.86
C ARG A 108 10.99 0.26 1.95
N VAL A 109 9.90 -0.23 1.40
CA VAL A 109 8.59 0.43 1.44
C VAL A 109 7.63 -0.41 2.28
N ILE A 110 7.11 0.17 3.36
CA ILE A 110 6.19 -0.51 4.27
C ILE A 110 4.87 0.24 4.28
N SER A 111 3.78 -0.45 4.01
CA SER A 111 2.42 0.05 4.03
C SER A 111 1.65 -0.50 5.23
N VAL A 112 0.78 0.33 5.81
CA VAL A 112 -0.17 -0.09 6.85
C VAL A 112 -1.57 0.31 6.44
N PRO A 113 -2.49 -0.64 6.28
CA PRO A 113 -3.87 -0.36 5.94
C PRO A 113 -4.75 -0.20 7.19
N TRP A 114 -5.88 0.46 7.01
CA TRP A 114 -6.96 0.46 7.98
C TRP A 114 -7.95 -0.66 7.68
N LEU A 115 -8.46 -1.30 8.72
CA LEU A 115 -9.53 -2.28 8.68
C LEU A 115 -10.80 -1.64 9.26
N PRO A 116 -11.72 -1.14 8.43
CA PRO A 116 -12.93 -0.43 8.88
C PRO A 116 -14.00 -1.39 9.42
N ASN A 117 -13.62 -2.31 10.28
CA ASN A 117 -14.52 -3.19 10.98
C ASN A 117 -15.16 -2.48 12.19
N ARG A 118 -16.40 -2.86 12.49
CA ARG A 118 -17.13 -2.33 13.65
C ARG A 118 -17.08 -3.35 14.78
N GLY A 119 -16.40 -2.99 15.85
CA GLY A 119 -16.42 -3.74 17.10
C GLY A 119 -17.41 -3.15 18.10
N THR A 120 -17.59 -3.79 19.24
CA THR A 120 -18.44 -3.31 20.33
C THR A 120 -17.78 -2.21 21.16
N LEU A 121 -16.44 -2.24 21.27
CA LEU A 121 -15.66 -1.30 22.09
C LEU A 121 -14.82 -0.31 21.26
N TYR A 122 -14.66 -0.56 19.96
CA TYR A 122 -13.86 0.27 19.06
C TYR A 122 -14.42 0.21 17.63
N THR A 123 -14.05 1.19 16.83
CA THR A 123 -14.38 1.23 15.40
C THR A 123 -13.09 1.22 14.59
N GLY A 124 -12.87 0.13 13.84
CA GLY A 124 -11.70 -0.09 13.02
C GLY A 124 -10.49 -0.61 13.80
N ALA A 125 -9.55 -1.13 13.06
CA ALA A 125 -8.25 -1.59 13.52
C ALA A 125 -7.20 -1.27 12.46
N MET A 126 -5.92 -1.24 12.83
CA MET A 126 -4.83 -1.23 11.86
C MET A 126 -4.56 -2.65 11.39
N GLY A 127 -4.42 -2.82 10.09
CA GLY A 127 -3.96 -4.08 9.53
C GLY A 127 -2.47 -4.31 9.80
N LEU A 128 -2.02 -5.53 9.55
CA LEU A 128 -0.59 -5.84 9.67
C LEU A 128 0.22 -5.04 8.65
N PRO A 129 1.40 -4.54 9.02
CA PRO A 129 2.32 -3.92 8.08
C PRO A 129 2.65 -4.87 6.93
N ARG A 130 2.79 -4.31 5.74
CA ARG A 130 3.17 -5.03 4.52
C ARG A 130 4.39 -4.36 3.91
N GLU A 131 5.43 -5.14 3.68
CA GLU A 131 6.55 -4.71 2.87
C GLU A 131 6.19 -4.89 1.40
N LEU A 132 6.29 -3.80 0.64
CA LEU A 132 5.89 -3.73 -0.76
C LEU A 132 7.11 -3.92 -1.67
N SER A 133 6.96 -4.71 -2.71
CA SER A 133 7.97 -4.90 -3.74
C SER A 133 7.33 -5.15 -5.10
N VAL A 134 8.14 -5.11 -6.15
CA VAL A 134 7.74 -5.45 -7.51
C VAL A 134 8.22 -6.85 -7.85
N VAL A 135 7.32 -7.67 -8.36
CA VAL A 135 7.68 -8.97 -8.96
C VAL A 135 7.27 -9.00 -10.43
N ARG A 136 8.01 -9.76 -11.23
CA ARG A 136 7.69 -10.00 -12.63
C ARG A 136 7.39 -11.48 -12.83
N LEU A 137 6.22 -11.75 -13.41
CA LEU A 137 5.78 -13.09 -13.77
C LEU A 137 5.33 -13.06 -15.24
N ASP A 138 5.89 -13.93 -16.06
CA ASP A 138 5.59 -14.03 -17.50
C ASP A 138 5.71 -12.68 -18.25
N GLY A 139 6.65 -11.84 -17.82
CA GLY A 139 6.88 -10.50 -18.38
C GLY A 139 6.00 -9.40 -17.82
N GLU A 140 4.92 -9.74 -17.11
CA GLU A 140 4.01 -8.80 -16.47
C GLU A 140 4.51 -8.38 -15.08
N LYS A 141 4.13 -7.17 -14.69
CA LYS A 141 4.54 -6.53 -13.44
C LYS A 141 3.41 -6.59 -12.39
N TYR A 142 3.75 -7.08 -11.21
CA TYR A 142 2.80 -7.21 -10.09
C TYR A 142 3.34 -6.57 -8.81
N LEU A 143 2.43 -6.06 -8.00
CA LEU A 143 2.72 -5.67 -6.62
C LEU A 143 2.78 -6.91 -5.73
N ALA A 144 3.92 -7.14 -5.11
CA ALA A 144 4.06 -8.14 -4.06
C ALA A 144 3.96 -7.50 -2.67
N GLN A 145 3.30 -8.18 -1.76
CA GLN A 145 3.13 -7.76 -0.38
C GLN A 145 3.57 -8.91 0.54
N SER A 146 4.51 -8.64 1.42
CA SER A 146 4.99 -9.61 2.40
C SER A 146 4.96 -9.04 3.82
N LEU A 147 4.93 -9.90 4.83
CA LEU A 147 5.16 -9.43 6.19
C LEU A 147 6.62 -8.99 6.33
N PRO A 148 6.89 -7.82 6.95
CA PRO A 148 8.24 -7.39 7.27
C PRO A 148 9.00 -8.44 8.08
N LEU A 149 10.32 -8.48 7.92
CA LEU A 149 11.18 -9.49 8.55
C LEU A 149 11.02 -9.51 10.08
N GLU A 150 10.82 -8.35 10.69
CA GLU A 150 10.62 -8.20 12.12
C GLU A 150 9.38 -8.94 12.61
N TRP A 151 8.31 -8.91 11.84
CA TRP A 151 7.11 -9.67 12.12
C TRP A 151 7.33 -11.16 11.91
N ARG A 152 7.95 -11.55 10.79
CA ARG A 152 8.21 -12.97 10.48
C ARG A 152 9.08 -13.65 11.53
N LYS A 153 10.06 -12.96 12.09
CA LYS A 153 10.92 -13.48 13.16
C LYS A 153 10.18 -13.80 14.46
N ASN A 154 9.06 -13.13 14.69
CA ASN A 154 8.21 -13.33 15.86
C ASN A 154 7.01 -14.26 15.61
N CYS A 155 6.83 -14.75 14.38
CA CYS A 155 5.80 -15.73 14.08
C CYS A 155 6.25 -17.12 14.49
N VAL A 156 5.36 -17.87 15.12
CA VAL A 156 5.54 -19.30 15.38
C VAL A 156 4.95 -20.05 14.20
N PRO A 157 5.72 -20.90 13.51
CA PRO A 157 5.19 -21.73 12.46
C PRO A 157 4.11 -22.67 13.01
N VAL A 158 2.98 -22.75 12.31
CA VAL A 158 1.92 -23.72 12.59
C VAL A 158 1.85 -24.66 11.39
N ASP A 159 1.97 -25.96 11.65
CA ASP A 159 1.83 -26.96 10.61
C ASP A 159 0.33 -27.19 10.32
N LEU A 160 -0.08 -26.88 9.10
CA LEU A 160 -1.45 -27.06 8.63
C LEU A 160 -1.55 -28.16 7.57
N THR A 161 -0.48 -28.90 7.32
CA THR A 161 -0.42 -29.89 6.22
C THR A 161 -1.40 -31.02 6.37
N GLU A 162 -1.78 -31.33 7.60
CA GLU A 162 -2.74 -32.41 7.91
C GLU A 162 -4.17 -31.87 8.19
N MET A 163 -4.41 -30.58 8.10
CA MET A 163 -5.75 -30.04 8.32
C MET A 163 -6.67 -30.31 7.13
N GLU A 164 -7.86 -30.84 7.41
CA GLU A 164 -8.92 -30.99 6.43
C GLU A 164 -9.81 -29.71 6.38
N ARG A 165 -10.51 -29.55 5.25
CA ARG A 165 -11.45 -28.43 5.08
C ARG A 165 -12.56 -28.50 6.13
N GLY A 166 -12.78 -27.42 6.85
CA GLY A 166 -13.75 -27.32 7.94
C GLY A 166 -13.18 -27.63 9.32
N GLU A 167 -11.95 -28.12 9.39
CA GLU A 167 -11.29 -28.30 10.68
C GLU A 167 -10.90 -26.96 11.30
N ARG A 168 -10.79 -26.96 12.62
CA ARG A 168 -10.36 -25.83 13.43
C ARG A 168 -9.15 -26.20 14.25
N LEU A 169 -8.12 -25.39 14.16
CA LEU A 169 -6.95 -25.46 15.02
C LEU A 169 -7.01 -24.30 16.03
N THR A 170 -7.04 -24.62 17.30
CA THR A 170 -6.91 -23.63 18.37
C THR A 170 -5.46 -23.52 18.79
N TYR A 171 -4.91 -22.32 18.70
CA TYR A 171 -3.53 -22.01 19.04
C TYR A 171 -3.47 -21.09 20.25
N GLN A 172 -2.77 -21.53 21.30
CA GLN A 172 -2.56 -20.77 22.54
C GLN A 172 -1.26 -19.98 22.47
N TYR A 173 -1.30 -18.68 22.74
CA TYR A 173 -0.12 -17.84 22.83
C TYR A 173 -0.14 -16.94 24.06
N HIS A 174 0.97 -16.30 24.38
CA HIS A 174 1.03 -15.36 25.52
C HIS A 174 0.08 -14.18 25.34
N GLY A 175 -1.08 -14.25 26.00
CA GLY A 175 -2.08 -13.19 26.01
C GLY A 175 -3.40 -13.54 25.31
N GLY A 176 -3.55 -14.73 24.74
CA GLY A 176 -4.81 -15.08 24.11
C GLY A 176 -4.84 -16.45 23.43
N GLU A 177 -5.88 -16.61 22.65
CA GLU A 177 -6.18 -17.78 21.87
C GLU A 177 -6.52 -17.35 20.44
N GLU A 178 -5.95 -18.02 19.46
CA GLU A 178 -6.29 -17.87 18.05
C GLU A 178 -6.93 -19.17 17.53
N VAL A 179 -7.95 -19.02 16.71
CA VAL A 179 -8.61 -20.14 16.04
C VAL A 179 -8.40 -20.01 14.53
N ILE A 180 -7.76 -21.00 13.94
CA ILE A 180 -7.59 -21.10 12.51
C ILE A 180 -8.62 -22.11 11.99
N GLU A 181 -9.43 -21.70 11.02
CA GLU A 181 -10.39 -22.58 10.33
C GLU A 181 -10.02 -22.65 8.86
N LEU A 182 -9.80 -23.86 8.36
CA LEU A 182 -9.55 -24.11 6.95
C LEU A 182 -10.90 -24.13 6.19
N ARG A 183 -11.12 -23.15 5.31
CA ARG A 183 -12.36 -23.01 4.52
C ARG A 183 -12.17 -23.39 3.05
#